data_8898c63bb1f09a71df3e0e4547fab72b
#
_entry.id   8898c63bb1f09a71df3e0e4547fab72b
#
_cell.length_a   1.000
_cell.length_b   1.000
_cell.length_c   1.000
_cell.angle_alpha   90.00
_cell.angle_beta   90.00
_cell.angle_gamma   90.00
#
_symmetry.space_group_name_H-M   'P 1'
#
loop_
_entity.id
_entity.type
_entity.pdbx_description
1 polymer ?
#
loop_
_entity_poly.entity_id
_entity_poly.type
_entity_poly.pdbx_seq_one_letter_code
_entity_poly.pdbx_strand_id
1 'polypeptide(L)'
;IVATSLGLGLLVTLKPELASYVPSWMQILFGSGVTIGSICAIILNLLFFHIGRKPSPAVSMVDGRPLDLDAINRLDQAQFTRAFAPMFSGVTWPVERAWTHAPFDSVADLRHAFQDAVGQADREEQEALISGYADIVDLILGSEADEQALLDTGSTLLGDFNSEKQEELRALGQAYHERFNRPLIVCVSRVDSADQLLADGWRRVEGSDLREIRVTLNEVMQIAENRFEAMVADANPIHSAWAYSFDQLD
;
A
#
# COMPACT_ATOMS: atom_id res chain seq x y z
N ILE A 1 18.37 3.78 -5.23
CA ILE A 1 18.79 3.12 -3.98
C ILE A 1 19.94 2.15 -4.26
N VAL A 2 19.76 1.12 -5.11
CA VAL A 2 20.76 0.06 -5.36
C VAL A 2 22.10 0.63 -5.84
N ALA A 3 22.11 1.51 -6.83
CA ALA A 3 23.33 2.09 -7.37
C ALA A 3 24.10 2.91 -6.32
N THR A 4 23.40 3.67 -5.48
CA THR A 4 23.99 4.52 -4.44
C THR A 4 24.58 3.67 -3.31
N SER A 5 23.87 2.65 -2.85
CA SER A 5 24.34 1.76 -1.78
C SER A 5 25.51 0.88 -2.23
N LEU A 6 25.50 0.39 -3.47
CA LEU A 6 26.65 -0.32 -4.08
C LEU A 6 27.85 0.61 -4.23
N GLY A 7 27.64 1.83 -4.71
CA GLY A 7 28.71 2.83 -4.87
C GLY A 7 29.38 3.17 -3.55
N LEU A 8 28.60 3.37 -2.48
CA LEU A 8 29.14 3.63 -1.14
C LEU A 8 29.88 2.42 -0.56
N GLY A 9 29.34 1.21 -0.74
CA GLY A 9 30.02 -0.02 -0.31
C GLY A 9 31.36 -0.25 -1.02
N LEU A 10 31.43 0.00 -2.34
CA LEU A 10 32.65 -0.06 -3.12
C LEU A 10 33.65 1.01 -2.70
N LEU A 11 33.19 2.24 -2.45
CA LEU A 11 34.05 3.34 -2.02
C LEU A 11 34.81 3.01 -0.73
N VAL A 12 34.10 2.47 0.27
CA VAL A 12 34.70 2.06 1.55
C VAL A 12 35.64 0.87 1.36
N THR A 13 35.34 -0.07 0.47
CA THR A 13 36.21 -1.19 0.17
C THR A 13 37.51 -0.75 -0.52
N LEU A 14 37.44 0.24 -1.42
CA LEU A 14 38.60 0.76 -2.17
C LEU A 14 39.45 1.78 -1.38
N LYS A 15 38.84 2.43 -0.38
CA LYS A 15 39.47 3.45 0.47
C LYS A 15 39.20 3.18 1.96
N PRO A 16 39.86 2.16 2.52
CA PRO A 16 39.66 1.80 3.96
C PRO A 16 40.10 2.91 4.92
N GLU A 17 40.91 3.83 4.48
CA GLU A 17 41.31 5.02 5.24
C GLU A 17 40.15 5.90 5.67
N LEU A 18 38.99 5.82 4.98
CA LEU A 18 37.80 6.55 5.36
C LEU A 18 37.27 6.15 6.74
N ALA A 19 37.51 4.93 7.19
CA ALA A 19 37.14 4.48 8.51
C ALA A 19 37.88 5.24 9.64
N SER A 20 39.02 5.84 9.38
CA SER A 20 39.75 6.59 10.38
C SER A 20 39.17 7.97 10.69
N TYR A 21 38.30 8.51 9.81
CA TYR A 21 37.65 9.80 10.01
C TYR A 21 36.36 9.75 10.82
N VAL A 22 35.87 8.53 11.17
CA VAL A 22 34.68 8.35 11.95
C VAL A 22 34.99 7.94 13.40
N PRO A 23 34.10 8.24 14.37
CA PRO A 23 34.28 7.84 15.76
C PRO A 23 34.49 6.32 15.92
N SER A 24 35.24 5.91 16.94
CA SER A 24 35.66 4.51 17.14
C SER A 24 34.50 3.52 17.13
N TRP A 25 33.34 3.89 17.65
CA TRP A 25 32.15 3.03 17.67
C TRP A 25 31.54 2.81 16.28
N MET A 26 31.77 3.75 15.34
CA MET A 26 31.33 3.63 13.94
C MET A 26 32.35 2.88 13.07
N GLN A 27 33.61 2.80 13.47
CA GLN A 27 34.67 2.17 12.67
C GLN A 27 34.36 0.70 12.36
N ILE A 28 33.66 0.00 13.24
CA ILE A 28 33.22 -1.38 13.04
C ILE A 28 32.26 -1.46 11.84
N LEU A 29 31.37 -0.49 11.68
CA LEU A 29 30.42 -0.42 10.57
C LEU A 29 31.13 -0.05 9.26
N PHE A 30 32.12 0.83 9.30
CA PHE A 30 32.92 1.26 8.16
C PHE A 30 34.04 0.28 7.81
N GLY A 31 34.28 -0.75 8.62
CA GLY A 31 35.28 -1.78 8.34
C GLY A 31 34.89 -2.78 7.24
N SER A 32 33.61 -2.77 6.79
CA SER A 32 33.14 -3.63 5.72
C SER A 32 32.27 -2.86 4.71
N GLY A 33 32.66 -2.88 3.46
CA GLY A 33 31.88 -2.26 2.37
C GLY A 33 30.48 -2.87 2.21
N VAL A 34 30.32 -4.16 2.53
CA VAL A 34 29.02 -4.84 2.52
C VAL A 34 28.11 -4.28 3.63
N THR A 35 28.64 -4.11 4.83
CA THR A 35 27.87 -3.57 5.96
C THR A 35 27.39 -2.15 5.69
N ILE A 36 28.26 -1.28 5.20
CA ILE A 36 27.91 0.11 4.89
C ILE A 36 26.94 0.19 3.71
N GLY A 37 27.09 -0.64 2.68
CA GLY A 37 26.18 -0.73 1.56
C GLY A 37 24.77 -1.18 2.00
N SER A 38 24.69 -2.18 2.87
CA SER A 38 23.42 -2.66 3.42
C SER A 38 22.74 -1.61 4.29
N ILE A 39 23.47 -0.94 5.18
CA ILE A 39 22.93 0.14 6.03
C ILE A 39 22.46 1.31 5.17
N CYS A 40 23.22 1.70 4.16
CA CYS A 40 22.82 2.74 3.22
C CYS A 40 21.54 2.35 2.47
N ALA A 41 21.44 1.13 1.99
CA ALA A 41 20.23 0.62 1.32
C ALA A 41 19.01 0.68 2.25
N ILE A 42 19.16 0.25 3.51
CA ILE A 42 18.08 0.31 4.51
C ILE A 42 17.68 1.76 4.79
N ILE A 43 18.63 2.65 5.03
CA ILE A 43 18.35 4.06 5.31
C ILE A 43 17.68 4.73 4.11
N LEU A 44 18.17 4.50 2.89
CA LEU A 44 17.56 5.05 1.68
C LEU A 44 16.17 4.48 1.45
N ASN A 45 15.95 3.18 1.71
CA ASN A 45 14.64 2.58 1.63
C ASN A 45 13.67 3.22 2.64
N LEU A 46 14.09 3.39 3.89
CA LEU A 46 13.31 4.08 4.91
C LEU A 46 13.01 5.53 4.53
N LEU A 47 14.00 6.27 4.03
CA LEU A 47 13.83 7.66 3.60
C LEU A 47 12.85 7.81 2.43
N PHE A 48 12.98 7.00 1.40
CA PHE A 48 12.19 7.15 0.18
C PHE A 48 10.79 6.50 0.27
N PHE A 49 10.64 5.45 1.06
CA PHE A 49 9.37 4.71 1.11
C PHE A 49 8.59 4.91 2.42
N HIS A 50 9.22 5.44 3.49
CA HIS A 50 8.58 5.56 4.80
C HIS A 50 8.60 6.99 5.37
N ILE A 51 9.62 7.80 5.07
CA ILE A 51 9.71 9.19 5.55
C ILE A 51 9.16 10.10 4.46
N GLY A 52 7.94 10.56 4.62
CA GLY A 52 7.29 11.50 3.69
C GLY A 52 5.97 11.03 3.11
N ARG A 53 5.54 9.80 3.35
CA ARG A 53 4.15 9.46 3.12
C ARG A 53 3.31 10.17 4.16
N LYS A 54 2.65 11.26 3.74
CA LYS A 54 1.54 11.82 4.53
C LYS A 54 0.48 10.73 4.62
N PRO A 55 -0.05 10.41 5.82
CA PRO A 55 -1.18 9.51 5.91
C PRO A 55 -2.31 10.06 5.05
N SER A 56 -2.93 9.18 4.26
CA SER A 56 -4.10 9.56 3.45
C SER A 56 -5.20 10.10 4.38
N PRO A 57 -5.72 11.31 4.15
CA PRO A 57 -6.61 11.97 5.10
C PRO A 57 -8.05 11.45 5.15
N ALA A 58 -8.38 10.40 4.41
CA ALA A 58 -9.77 9.96 4.19
C ALA A 58 -10.19 8.75 5.02
N VAL A 59 -9.70 8.59 6.25
CA VAL A 59 -10.13 7.45 7.06
C VAL A 59 -10.67 7.88 8.40
N SER A 60 -11.84 7.35 8.74
CA SER A 60 -12.55 7.57 10.00
C SER A 60 -11.65 7.27 11.18
N MET A 61 -10.98 8.29 11.64
CA MET A 61 -10.29 8.30 12.92
C MET A 61 -11.35 8.56 13.99
N VAL A 62 -11.38 7.78 15.03
CA VAL A 62 -12.06 8.19 16.27
C VAL A 62 -11.17 9.29 16.84
N ASP A 63 -11.66 10.52 16.88
CA ASP A 63 -10.94 11.72 17.33
C ASP A 63 -9.65 12.04 16.52
N GLY A 64 -9.54 11.64 15.25
CA GLY A 64 -8.40 11.97 14.39
C GLY A 64 -7.11 11.22 14.70
N ARG A 65 -7.17 10.11 15.45
CA ARG A 65 -6.01 9.27 15.80
C ARG A 65 -6.20 7.83 15.33
N PRO A 66 -5.12 7.13 14.92
CA PRO A 66 -5.18 5.70 14.67
C PRO A 66 -5.65 4.94 15.91
N LEU A 67 -6.44 3.87 15.68
CA LEU A 67 -6.92 3.01 16.75
C LEU A 67 -5.80 2.06 17.19
N ASP A 68 -5.55 1.96 18.50
CA ASP A 68 -4.72 0.89 19.05
C ASP A 68 -5.51 -0.43 19.15
N LEU A 69 -4.81 -1.55 19.27
CA LEU A 69 -5.42 -2.89 19.28
C LEU A 69 -6.40 -3.06 20.47
N ASP A 70 -6.08 -2.48 21.63
CA ASP A 70 -6.95 -2.55 22.79
C ASP A 70 -8.25 -1.79 22.58
N ALA A 71 -8.19 -0.63 21.89
CA ALA A 71 -9.38 0.11 21.51
C ALA A 71 -10.22 -0.66 20.49
N ILE A 72 -9.57 -1.31 19.51
CA ILE A 72 -10.23 -2.15 18.50
C ILE A 72 -10.94 -3.32 19.15
N ASN A 73 -10.30 -4.03 20.08
CA ASN A 73 -10.87 -5.17 20.78
C ASN A 73 -12.03 -4.81 21.74
N ARG A 74 -12.19 -3.52 22.06
CA ARG A 74 -13.33 -3.01 22.85
C ARG A 74 -14.54 -2.61 22.02
N LEU A 75 -14.41 -2.51 20.69
CA LEU A 75 -15.53 -2.19 19.80
C LEU A 75 -16.52 -3.35 19.81
N ASP A 76 -17.80 -3.04 19.67
CA ASP A 76 -18.80 -4.04 19.27
C ASP A 76 -18.78 -4.23 17.73
N GLN A 77 -19.49 -5.24 17.23
CA GLN A 77 -19.51 -5.55 15.79
C GLN A 77 -19.95 -4.35 14.94
N ALA A 78 -20.95 -3.61 15.36
CA ALA A 78 -21.47 -2.47 14.60
C ALA A 78 -20.48 -1.31 14.57
N GLN A 79 -19.79 -1.08 15.68
CA GLN A 79 -18.74 -0.08 15.79
C GLN A 79 -17.50 -0.46 14.94
N PHE A 80 -17.09 -1.72 15.02
CA PHE A 80 -15.99 -2.27 14.23
C PHE A 80 -16.29 -2.17 12.73
N THR A 81 -17.47 -2.62 12.31
CA THR A 81 -17.88 -2.53 10.90
C THR A 81 -17.87 -1.08 10.42
N ARG A 82 -18.41 -0.15 11.21
CA ARG A 82 -18.42 1.28 10.87
C ARG A 82 -17.02 1.87 10.79
N ALA A 83 -16.14 1.49 11.71
CA ALA A 83 -14.76 1.97 11.73
C ALA A 83 -13.96 1.50 10.51
N PHE A 84 -14.09 0.23 10.13
CA PHE A 84 -13.28 -0.39 9.08
C PHE A 84 -13.95 -0.46 7.69
N ALA A 85 -15.25 -0.14 7.55
CA ALA A 85 -15.90 -0.09 6.24
C ALA A 85 -15.17 0.78 5.20
N PRO A 86 -14.62 1.97 5.56
CA PRO A 86 -13.85 2.79 4.63
C PRO A 86 -12.62 2.08 4.04
N MET A 87 -12.05 1.09 4.74
CA MET A 87 -10.94 0.29 4.26
C MET A 87 -11.28 -0.41 2.93
N PHE A 88 -12.51 -0.87 2.78
CA PHE A 88 -13.04 -1.54 1.59
C PHE A 88 -14.04 -0.66 0.80
N SER A 89 -13.81 0.64 0.74
CA SER A 89 -14.64 1.59 0.00
C SER A 89 -16.14 1.55 0.39
N GLY A 90 -16.43 1.24 1.65
CA GLY A 90 -17.80 1.16 2.19
C GLY A 90 -18.45 -0.23 2.07
N VAL A 91 -17.79 -1.21 1.43
CA VAL A 91 -18.26 -2.60 1.42
C VAL A 91 -18.02 -3.23 2.79
N THR A 92 -19.08 -3.72 3.44
CA THR A 92 -19.02 -4.12 4.86
C THR A 92 -18.72 -5.60 5.09
N TRP A 93 -19.08 -6.49 4.16
CA TRP A 93 -18.98 -7.92 4.37
C TRP A 93 -17.54 -8.41 4.70
N PRO A 94 -16.43 -7.85 4.14
CA PRO A 94 -15.10 -8.29 4.54
C PRO A 94 -14.81 -7.95 6.00
N VAL A 95 -15.32 -6.80 6.46
CA VAL A 95 -15.17 -6.33 7.84
C VAL A 95 -16.02 -7.18 8.81
N GLU A 96 -17.26 -7.49 8.44
CA GLU A 96 -18.16 -8.33 9.22
C GLU A 96 -17.59 -9.76 9.35
N ARG A 97 -16.99 -10.30 8.29
CA ARG A 97 -16.33 -11.59 8.31
C ARG A 97 -15.09 -11.58 9.18
N ALA A 98 -14.23 -10.55 9.06
CA ALA A 98 -13.05 -10.40 9.90
C ALA A 98 -13.41 -10.30 11.40
N TRP A 99 -14.51 -9.63 11.75
CA TRP A 99 -15.02 -9.55 13.12
C TRP A 99 -15.25 -10.91 13.78
N THR A 100 -15.56 -11.96 13.03
CA THR A 100 -15.77 -13.31 13.59
C THR A 100 -14.51 -13.89 14.23
N HIS A 101 -13.34 -13.31 13.99
CA HIS A 101 -12.06 -13.68 14.59
C HIS A 101 -11.69 -12.85 15.83
N ALA A 102 -12.54 -11.88 16.21
CA ALA A 102 -12.30 -11.08 17.41
C ALA A 102 -12.46 -11.91 18.70
N PRO A 103 -11.75 -11.61 19.79
CA PRO A 103 -10.72 -10.57 19.89
C PRO A 103 -9.41 -10.94 19.18
N PHE A 104 -8.64 -9.94 18.75
CA PHE A 104 -7.37 -10.13 18.05
C PHE A 104 -6.20 -10.08 19.04
N ASP A 105 -5.28 -11.01 18.94
CA ASP A 105 -4.09 -11.08 19.82
C ASP A 105 -3.00 -10.10 19.38
N SER A 106 -2.94 -9.79 18.09
CA SER A 106 -1.98 -8.86 17.51
C SER A 106 -2.57 -8.05 16.33
N VAL A 107 -1.90 -6.96 15.97
CA VAL A 107 -2.23 -6.20 14.75
C VAL A 107 -2.03 -7.07 13.50
N ALA A 108 -1.11 -8.03 13.54
CA ALA A 108 -0.92 -9.00 12.47
C ALA A 108 -2.13 -9.92 12.31
N ASP A 109 -2.72 -10.41 13.42
CA ASP A 109 -3.92 -11.25 13.36
C ASP A 109 -5.13 -10.49 12.82
N LEU A 110 -5.28 -9.23 13.22
CA LEU A 110 -6.30 -8.35 12.67
C LEU A 110 -6.13 -8.19 11.15
N ARG A 111 -4.90 -7.96 10.68
CA ARG A 111 -4.57 -7.86 9.26
C ARG A 111 -4.88 -9.15 8.52
N HIS A 112 -4.47 -10.30 9.06
CA HIS A 112 -4.74 -11.61 8.49
C HIS A 112 -6.25 -11.89 8.41
N ALA A 113 -7.03 -11.50 9.41
CA ALA A 113 -8.48 -11.67 9.38
C ALA A 113 -9.14 -10.94 8.18
N PHE A 114 -8.67 -9.74 7.82
CA PHE A 114 -9.14 -9.04 6.62
C PHE A 114 -8.67 -9.72 5.33
N GLN A 115 -7.41 -10.17 5.28
CA GLN A 115 -6.86 -10.88 4.13
C GLN A 115 -7.59 -12.20 3.89
N ASP A 116 -7.84 -12.96 4.94
CA ASP A 116 -8.58 -14.22 4.88
C ASP A 116 -10.04 -14.00 4.49
N ALA A 117 -10.68 -12.95 5.00
CA ALA A 117 -12.06 -12.62 4.63
C ALA A 117 -12.23 -12.45 3.11
N VAL A 118 -11.30 -11.75 2.47
CA VAL A 118 -11.32 -11.54 1.01
C VAL A 118 -10.79 -12.76 0.25
N GLY A 119 -9.74 -13.42 0.76
CA GLY A 119 -9.12 -14.58 0.12
C GLY A 119 -10.04 -15.81 0.04
N GLN A 120 -10.95 -15.97 1.01
CA GLN A 120 -11.92 -17.07 1.08
C GLN A 120 -13.26 -16.72 0.44
N ALA A 121 -13.41 -15.51 -0.10
CA ALA A 121 -14.64 -15.06 -0.74
C ALA A 121 -14.92 -15.86 -2.02
N ASP A 122 -16.18 -16.16 -2.27
CA ASP A 122 -16.61 -16.72 -3.53
C ASP A 122 -16.57 -15.67 -4.66
N ARG A 123 -16.85 -16.11 -5.88
CA ARG A 123 -16.77 -15.25 -7.05
C ARG A 123 -17.76 -14.09 -7.01
N GLU A 124 -18.96 -14.32 -6.52
CA GLU A 124 -20.02 -13.29 -6.44
C GLU A 124 -19.62 -12.21 -5.43
N GLU A 125 -19.11 -12.61 -4.27
CA GLU A 125 -18.61 -11.72 -3.25
C GLU A 125 -17.39 -10.89 -3.75
N GLN A 126 -16.48 -11.53 -4.49
CA GLN A 126 -15.31 -10.86 -5.08
C GLN A 126 -15.75 -9.80 -6.12
N GLU A 127 -16.69 -10.13 -6.98
CA GLU A 127 -17.24 -9.19 -7.97
C GLU A 127 -18.02 -8.05 -7.31
N ALA A 128 -18.76 -8.32 -6.25
CA ALA A 128 -19.44 -7.29 -5.46
C ALA A 128 -18.43 -6.34 -4.79
N LEU A 129 -17.33 -6.88 -4.25
CA LEU A 129 -16.25 -6.07 -3.67
C LEU A 129 -15.61 -5.17 -4.73
N ILE A 130 -15.24 -5.72 -5.88
CA ILE A 130 -14.65 -4.97 -7.00
C ILE A 130 -15.57 -3.83 -7.45
N SER A 131 -16.86 -4.10 -7.57
CA SER A 131 -17.85 -3.11 -8.00
C SER A 131 -18.04 -1.94 -7.02
N GLY A 132 -17.60 -2.08 -5.77
CA GLY A 132 -17.61 -1.02 -4.76
C GLY A 132 -16.47 -0.01 -4.91
N TYR A 133 -15.51 -0.25 -5.80
CA TYR A 133 -14.37 0.64 -5.99
C TYR A 133 -14.56 1.55 -7.20
N ALA A 134 -13.99 2.76 -7.11
CA ALA A 134 -13.98 3.70 -8.22
C ALA A 134 -13.04 3.24 -9.35
N ASP A 135 -13.42 3.55 -10.58
CA ASP A 135 -12.56 3.38 -11.74
C ASP A 135 -11.43 4.42 -11.74
N ILE A 136 -10.20 4.00 -12.02
CA ILE A 136 -9.05 4.92 -12.07
C ILE A 136 -9.22 5.99 -13.16
N VAL A 137 -9.93 5.69 -14.22
CA VAL A 137 -10.22 6.64 -15.30
C VAL A 137 -11.08 7.79 -14.78
N ASP A 138 -12.13 7.45 -14.01
CA ASP A 138 -13.02 8.45 -13.41
C ASP A 138 -12.27 9.28 -12.35
N LEU A 139 -11.38 8.66 -11.58
CA LEU A 139 -10.57 9.36 -10.59
C LEU A 139 -9.58 10.36 -11.22
N ILE A 140 -8.99 10.02 -12.37
CA ILE A 140 -8.00 10.88 -13.04
C ILE A 140 -8.67 11.94 -13.93
N LEU A 141 -9.77 11.59 -14.60
CA LEU A 141 -10.43 12.46 -15.58
C LEU A 141 -11.73 13.08 -15.06
N GLY A 142 -12.12 12.75 -13.82
CA GLY A 142 -13.37 13.14 -13.18
C GLY A 142 -13.38 14.57 -12.64
N SER A 143 -14.11 14.78 -11.57
CA SER A 143 -14.30 16.08 -10.95
C SER A 143 -13.08 16.54 -10.10
N GLU A 144 -13.04 17.84 -9.73
CA GLU A 144 -12.04 18.37 -8.79
C GLU A 144 -12.02 17.60 -7.45
N ALA A 145 -13.15 17.01 -7.03
CA ALA A 145 -13.22 16.20 -5.81
C ALA A 145 -12.47 14.86 -5.97
N ASP A 146 -12.53 14.25 -7.14
CA ASP A 146 -11.82 13.01 -7.46
C ASP A 146 -10.33 13.27 -7.60
N GLU A 147 -9.96 14.40 -8.21
CA GLU A 147 -8.59 14.89 -8.28
C GLU A 147 -8.01 15.12 -6.87
N GLN A 148 -8.77 15.75 -5.97
CA GLN A 148 -8.36 15.96 -4.59
C GLN A 148 -8.17 14.63 -3.85
N ALA A 149 -9.03 13.64 -4.07
CA ALA A 149 -8.91 12.31 -3.47
C ALA A 149 -7.61 11.60 -3.92
N LEU A 150 -7.20 11.77 -5.17
CA LEU A 150 -5.91 11.26 -5.67
C LEU A 150 -4.71 12.02 -5.08
N LEU A 151 -4.78 13.34 -5.00
CA LEU A 151 -3.73 14.18 -4.38
C LEU A 151 -3.54 13.81 -2.90
N ASP A 152 -4.63 13.51 -2.19
CA ASP A 152 -4.60 13.09 -0.79
C ASP A 152 -3.88 11.75 -0.59
N THR A 153 -3.77 10.91 -1.63
CA THR A 153 -2.92 9.70 -1.59
C THR A 153 -1.43 10.00 -1.73
N GLY A 154 -1.03 11.26 -1.94
CA GLY A 154 0.34 11.67 -2.21
C GLY A 154 0.82 11.29 -3.62
N SER A 155 -0.09 10.93 -4.51
CA SER A 155 0.22 10.60 -5.89
C SER A 155 0.58 11.85 -6.69
N THR A 156 1.67 11.78 -7.45
CA THR A 156 2.10 12.82 -8.41
C THR A 156 1.59 12.53 -9.82
N LEU A 157 0.83 11.44 -9.99
CA LEU A 157 0.37 10.95 -11.30
C LEU A 157 -0.43 11.96 -12.11
N LEU A 158 -1.22 12.81 -11.44
CA LEU A 158 -2.06 13.79 -12.14
C LEU A 158 -1.26 14.77 -12.99
N GLY A 159 -0.07 15.17 -12.52
CA GLY A 159 0.82 16.06 -13.27
C GLY A 159 1.40 15.44 -14.55
N ASP A 160 1.38 14.12 -14.66
CA ASP A 160 1.93 13.37 -15.79
C ASP A 160 0.93 13.16 -16.94
N PHE A 161 -0.39 13.43 -16.71
CA PHE A 161 -1.44 13.24 -17.71
C PHE A 161 -1.65 14.50 -18.58
N ASN A 162 -0.87 14.62 -19.66
CA ASN A 162 -1.15 15.58 -20.72
C ASN A 162 -2.39 15.14 -21.55
N SER A 163 -2.84 15.99 -22.49
CA SER A 163 -4.03 15.71 -23.29
C SER A 163 -3.97 14.40 -24.08
N GLU A 164 -2.80 14.02 -24.58
CA GLU A 164 -2.60 12.77 -25.32
C GLU A 164 -2.77 11.54 -24.40
N LYS A 165 -2.14 11.56 -23.24
CA LYS A 165 -2.26 10.47 -22.24
C LYS A 165 -3.67 10.38 -21.65
N GLN A 166 -4.38 11.51 -21.52
CA GLN A 166 -5.79 11.49 -21.11
C GLN A 166 -6.69 10.82 -22.17
N GLU A 167 -6.43 11.04 -23.46
CA GLU A 167 -7.14 10.37 -24.54
C GLU A 167 -6.85 8.86 -24.54
N GLU A 168 -5.59 8.48 -24.38
CA GLU A 168 -5.18 7.09 -24.25
C GLU A 168 -5.81 6.42 -23.03
N LEU A 169 -5.88 7.11 -21.88
CA LEU A 169 -6.55 6.60 -20.68
C LEU A 169 -8.04 6.36 -20.90
N ARG A 170 -8.74 7.25 -21.63
CA ARG A 170 -10.15 7.05 -21.99
C ARG A 170 -10.31 5.81 -22.87
N ALA A 171 -9.44 5.66 -23.88
CA ALA A 171 -9.47 4.50 -24.77
C ALA A 171 -9.20 3.20 -24.01
N LEU A 172 -8.23 3.22 -23.10
CA LEU A 172 -7.94 2.09 -22.21
C LEU A 172 -9.14 1.73 -21.34
N GLY A 173 -9.76 2.72 -20.68
CA GLY A 173 -10.94 2.50 -19.82
C GLY A 173 -12.10 1.90 -20.60
N GLN A 174 -12.37 2.42 -21.80
CA GLN A 174 -13.41 1.88 -22.67
C GLN A 174 -13.12 0.42 -23.03
N ALA A 175 -11.91 0.11 -23.52
CA ALA A 175 -11.51 -1.25 -23.89
C ALA A 175 -11.58 -2.22 -22.71
N TYR A 176 -11.16 -1.77 -21.53
CA TYR A 176 -11.22 -2.55 -20.31
C TYR A 176 -12.66 -2.85 -19.89
N HIS A 177 -13.53 -1.83 -19.91
CA HIS A 177 -14.93 -1.98 -19.53
C HIS A 177 -15.70 -2.86 -20.55
N GLU A 178 -15.47 -2.69 -21.85
CA GLU A 178 -16.07 -3.55 -22.87
C GLU A 178 -15.68 -5.02 -22.69
N ARG A 179 -14.45 -5.28 -22.25
CA ARG A 179 -13.95 -6.65 -22.09
C ARG A 179 -14.38 -7.31 -20.78
N PHE A 180 -14.34 -6.59 -19.68
CA PHE A 180 -14.50 -7.17 -18.33
C PHE A 180 -15.76 -6.71 -17.61
N ASN A 181 -16.42 -5.67 -18.07
CA ASN A 181 -17.62 -5.07 -17.47
C ASN A 181 -17.46 -4.75 -15.98
N ARG A 182 -16.31 -4.20 -15.60
CA ARG A 182 -15.96 -3.80 -14.23
C ARG A 182 -15.01 -2.62 -14.22
N PRO A 183 -14.86 -1.89 -13.07
CA PRO A 183 -13.94 -0.76 -12.98
C PRO A 183 -12.48 -1.22 -13.12
N LEU A 184 -11.65 -0.41 -13.76
CA LEU A 184 -10.21 -0.55 -13.77
C LEU A 184 -9.66 -0.02 -12.44
N ILE A 185 -9.40 -0.90 -11.49
CA ILE A 185 -8.86 -0.55 -10.18
C ILE A 185 -7.33 -0.60 -10.22
N VAL A 186 -6.71 0.47 -9.73
CA VAL A 186 -5.25 0.61 -9.63
C VAL A 186 -4.89 1.23 -8.28
N CYS A 187 -3.97 0.61 -7.58
CA CYS A 187 -3.39 1.18 -6.38
C CYS A 187 -2.32 2.23 -6.76
N VAL A 188 -2.72 3.49 -6.78
CA VAL A 188 -1.89 4.61 -7.27
C VAL A 188 -0.58 4.79 -6.52
N SER A 189 -0.49 4.35 -5.28
CA SER A 189 0.75 4.41 -4.49
C SER A 189 1.88 3.51 -5.03
N ARG A 190 1.57 2.63 -5.98
CA ARG A 190 2.51 1.68 -6.61
C ARG A 190 2.87 2.04 -8.04
N VAL A 191 2.31 3.13 -8.54
CA VAL A 191 2.50 3.58 -9.93
C VAL A 191 3.39 4.81 -9.93
N ASP A 192 4.50 4.73 -10.63
CA ASP A 192 5.51 5.80 -10.64
C ASP A 192 5.27 6.84 -11.74
N SER A 193 4.49 6.50 -12.79
CA SER A 193 4.21 7.39 -13.91
C SER A 193 2.93 7.03 -14.66
N ALA A 194 2.39 7.99 -15.43
CA ALA A 194 1.27 7.77 -16.33
C ALA A 194 1.59 6.71 -17.40
N ASP A 195 2.81 6.70 -17.94
CA ASP A 195 3.22 5.71 -18.94
C ASP A 195 3.20 4.28 -18.38
N GLN A 196 3.60 4.11 -17.13
CA GLN A 196 3.51 2.82 -16.44
C GLN A 196 2.05 2.39 -16.27
N LEU A 197 1.17 3.29 -15.81
CA LEU A 197 -0.26 3.00 -15.66
C LEU A 197 -0.88 2.54 -16.97
N LEU A 198 -0.64 3.28 -18.04
CA LEU A 198 -1.17 2.97 -19.37
C LEU A 198 -0.65 1.62 -19.87
N ALA A 199 0.67 1.39 -19.81
CA ALA A 199 1.28 0.13 -20.24
C ALA A 199 0.76 -1.07 -19.45
N ASP A 200 0.63 -0.94 -18.13
CA ASP A 200 0.11 -1.99 -17.26
C ASP A 200 -1.39 -2.23 -17.52
N GLY A 201 -2.16 -1.17 -17.72
CA GLY A 201 -3.58 -1.25 -18.06
C GLY A 201 -3.82 -1.99 -19.39
N TRP A 202 -3.10 -1.66 -20.45
CA TRP A 202 -3.21 -2.36 -21.73
C TRP A 202 -2.82 -3.84 -21.62
N ARG A 203 -1.78 -4.16 -20.85
CA ARG A 203 -1.40 -5.55 -20.58
C ARG A 203 -2.49 -6.33 -19.83
N ARG A 204 -3.26 -5.65 -18.98
CA ARG A 204 -4.40 -6.23 -18.26
C ARG A 204 -5.56 -6.50 -19.24
N VAL A 205 -5.84 -5.59 -20.17
CA VAL A 205 -6.85 -5.78 -21.22
C VAL A 205 -6.56 -7.02 -22.06
N GLU A 206 -5.30 -7.34 -22.35
CA GLU A 206 -4.91 -8.55 -23.09
C GLU A 206 -5.07 -9.84 -22.29
N GLY A 207 -5.21 -9.75 -20.96
CA GLY A 207 -5.29 -10.89 -20.06
C GLY A 207 -6.60 -11.69 -20.16
N SER A 208 -6.64 -12.83 -19.47
CA SER A 208 -7.88 -13.59 -19.28
C SER A 208 -8.70 -13.03 -18.12
N ASP A 209 -10.02 -13.22 -18.16
CA ASP A 209 -10.92 -12.77 -17.08
C ASP A 209 -10.54 -13.33 -15.70
N LEU A 210 -10.17 -14.62 -15.65
CA LEU A 210 -9.74 -15.25 -14.40
C LEU A 210 -8.45 -14.64 -13.83
N ARG A 211 -7.50 -14.26 -14.70
CA ARG A 211 -6.27 -13.57 -14.30
C ARG A 211 -6.61 -12.16 -13.81
N GLU A 212 -7.48 -11.48 -14.54
CA GLU A 212 -7.83 -10.10 -14.28
C GLU A 212 -8.52 -9.92 -12.93
N ILE A 213 -9.44 -10.81 -12.55
CA ILE A 213 -10.03 -10.78 -11.20
C ILE A 213 -8.96 -10.87 -10.12
N ARG A 214 -7.97 -11.75 -10.28
CA ARG A 214 -6.89 -11.89 -9.29
C ARG A 214 -6.02 -10.64 -9.20
N VAL A 215 -5.72 -10.02 -10.36
CA VAL A 215 -4.97 -8.76 -10.40
C VAL A 215 -5.77 -7.66 -9.73
N THR A 216 -7.05 -7.52 -10.06
CA THR A 216 -7.93 -6.51 -9.47
C THR A 216 -8.07 -6.68 -7.96
N LEU A 217 -8.27 -7.91 -7.47
CA LEU A 217 -8.33 -8.18 -6.03
C LEU A 217 -7.00 -7.86 -5.33
N ASN A 218 -5.87 -8.10 -5.99
CA ASN A 218 -4.57 -7.69 -5.44
C ASN A 218 -4.45 -6.16 -5.34
N GLU A 219 -4.93 -5.40 -6.33
CA GLU A 219 -4.98 -3.94 -6.25
C GLU A 219 -5.91 -3.47 -5.11
N VAL A 220 -7.10 -4.07 -4.97
CA VAL A 220 -8.02 -3.82 -3.87
C VAL A 220 -7.36 -4.06 -2.51
N MET A 221 -6.65 -5.18 -2.35
CA MET A 221 -5.95 -5.50 -1.11
C MET A 221 -4.80 -4.54 -0.81
N GLN A 222 -4.10 -4.04 -1.82
CA GLN A 222 -3.06 -3.02 -1.62
C GLN A 222 -3.65 -1.67 -1.19
N ILE A 223 -4.80 -1.29 -1.75
CA ILE A 223 -5.53 -0.09 -1.32
C ILE A 223 -6.01 -0.25 0.13
N ALA A 224 -6.59 -1.42 0.44
CA ALA A 224 -7.04 -1.74 1.80
C ALA A 224 -5.88 -1.73 2.80
N GLU A 225 -4.71 -2.27 2.44
CA GLU A 225 -3.51 -2.25 3.27
C GLU A 225 -3.01 -0.82 3.55
N ASN A 226 -2.95 0.04 2.53
CA ASN A 226 -2.58 1.45 2.73
C ASN A 226 -3.54 2.17 3.70
N ARG A 227 -4.83 1.87 3.60
CA ARG A 227 -5.84 2.42 4.51
C ARG A 227 -5.73 1.83 5.92
N PHE A 228 -5.47 0.53 6.04
CA PHE A 228 -5.23 -0.14 7.30
C PHE A 228 -4.05 0.49 8.05
N GLU A 229 -2.91 0.71 7.38
CA GLU A 229 -1.74 1.38 7.96
C GLU A 229 -2.05 2.79 8.47
N ALA A 230 -3.00 3.49 7.84
CA ALA A 230 -3.42 4.82 8.29
C ALA A 230 -4.41 4.77 9.47
N MET A 231 -5.18 3.67 9.61
CA MET A 231 -6.26 3.53 10.59
C MET A 231 -5.81 2.92 11.91
N VAL A 232 -4.82 2.04 11.87
CA VAL A 232 -4.40 1.21 13.01
C VAL A 232 -3.03 1.65 13.48
N ALA A 233 -2.91 1.94 14.77
CA ALA A 233 -1.63 2.23 15.39
C ALA A 233 -0.73 0.98 15.29
N ASP A 234 0.58 1.20 15.10
CA ASP A 234 1.57 0.14 14.94
C ASP A 234 1.33 -0.84 13.78
N ALA A 235 0.46 -0.48 12.83
CA ALA A 235 0.22 -1.28 11.64
C ALA A 235 1.40 -1.29 10.66
N ASN A 236 2.42 -0.47 10.87
CA ASN A 236 3.58 -0.41 9.99
C ASN A 236 4.32 -1.76 10.02
N PRO A 237 4.53 -2.43 8.87
CA PRO A 237 5.19 -3.73 8.78
C PRO A 237 6.59 -3.78 9.43
N ILE A 238 7.30 -2.65 9.47
CA ILE A 238 8.62 -2.56 10.09
C ILE A 238 8.50 -2.64 11.61
N HIS A 239 7.54 -1.95 12.20
CA HIS A 239 7.30 -2.03 13.65
C HIS A 239 6.82 -3.42 14.06
N SER A 240 5.88 -4.02 13.34
CA SER A 240 5.41 -5.38 13.64
C SER A 240 6.50 -6.44 13.42
N ALA A 241 7.36 -6.31 12.39
CA ALA A 241 8.47 -7.23 12.16
C ALA A 241 9.54 -7.16 13.30
N TRP A 242 9.76 -5.97 13.85
CA TRP A 242 10.69 -5.79 14.98
C TRP A 242 10.07 -6.26 16.29
N ALA A 243 8.79 -6.01 16.55
CA ALA A 243 8.08 -6.50 17.73
C ALA A 243 8.09 -8.04 17.76
N TYR A 244 7.81 -8.72 16.66
CA TYR A 244 7.90 -10.19 16.57
C TYR A 244 9.30 -10.74 16.86
N SER A 245 10.36 -9.99 16.51
CA SER A 245 11.74 -10.43 16.78
C SER A 245 12.13 -10.29 18.25
N PHE A 246 11.50 -9.42 19.01
CA PHE A 246 11.82 -9.17 20.42
C PHE A 246 10.94 -9.98 21.38
N ASP A 247 9.66 -10.24 21.04
CA ASP A 247 8.76 -11.08 21.85
C ASP A 247 9.14 -12.57 21.85
N GLN A 248 10.00 -13.01 20.92
CA GLN A 248 10.52 -14.39 20.90
C GLN A 248 11.83 -14.57 21.71
N LEU A 249 12.31 -13.52 22.35
CA LEU A 249 13.57 -13.55 23.12
C LEU A 249 13.37 -13.59 24.64
N ASP A 250 12.13 -13.59 25.14
CA ASP A 250 11.71 -13.85 26.51
C ASP A 250 11.20 -15.30 26.65
#